data_853fc08123948020d034dd3bef7a59cf
#
_entry.id   853fc08123948020d034dd3bef7a59cf
#
_cell.length_a   1.000
_cell.length_b   1.000
_cell.length_c   1.000
_cell.angle_alpha   90.00
_cell.angle_beta   90.00
_cell.angle_gamma   90.00
#
_symmetry.space_group_name_H-M   'P 1'
#
loop_
_entity.id
_entity.type
_entity.pdbx_description
1 polymer ?
#
loop_
_entity_poly.entity_id
_entity_poly.type
_entity_poly.pdbx_seq_one_letter_code
_entity_poly.pdbx_strand_id
1 'polypeptide(L)'
;MKKITGLILTVVLMLSVISVNANAKELPDMKVEINAKSAVLMEASTGEILMSKNAHEKVYPASVTKIMSLLLVTEAIDQGKIALTDTVTASAEASKMGGSQIWLKQGEQMTVDDL
;
A
#
# COMPACT_ATOMS: atom_id res chain seq x y z
N MET A 1 23.44 3.43 46.85
CA MET A 1 22.44 3.81 45.86
C MET A 1 23.07 4.29 44.55
N LYS A 2 23.99 5.29 44.52
CA LYS A 2 24.60 5.79 43.28
C LYS A 2 25.35 4.75 42.42
N LYS A 3 25.97 3.72 43.04
CA LYS A 3 26.68 2.65 42.30
C LYS A 3 25.73 1.65 41.59
N ILE A 4 24.55 1.41 42.16
CA ILE A 4 23.52 0.51 41.59
C ILE A 4 22.84 1.21 40.41
N THR A 5 22.57 2.52 40.51
CA THR A 5 21.99 3.32 39.41
C THR A 5 22.92 3.39 38.21
N GLY A 6 24.27 3.50 38.44
CA GLY A 6 25.24 3.45 37.34
C GLY A 6 25.28 2.09 36.62
N LEU A 7 25.21 0.99 37.39
CA LEU A 7 25.22 -0.35 36.81
C LEU A 7 23.97 -0.62 35.95
N ILE A 8 22.79 -0.19 36.42
CA ILE A 8 21.52 -0.35 35.65
C ILE A 8 21.58 0.48 34.38
N LEU A 9 22.09 1.71 34.42
CA LEU A 9 22.22 2.58 33.25
C LEU A 9 23.15 1.95 32.20
N THR A 10 24.26 1.33 32.60
CA THR A 10 25.21 0.66 31.70
C THR A 10 24.60 -0.58 31.06
N VAL A 11 23.82 -1.36 31.80
CA VAL A 11 23.12 -2.55 31.27
C VAL A 11 22.04 -2.15 30.25
N VAL A 12 21.29 -1.08 30.52
CA VAL A 12 20.28 -0.56 29.57
C VAL A 12 20.93 -0.02 28.30
N LEU A 13 22.08 0.64 28.40
CA LEU A 13 22.82 1.12 27.23
C LEU A 13 23.40 -0.05 26.39
N MET A 14 23.83 -1.13 27.02
CA MET A 14 24.34 -2.32 26.28
C MET A 14 23.23 -3.10 25.59
N LEU A 15 22.01 -3.13 26.12
CA LEU A 15 20.86 -3.76 25.48
C LEU A 15 20.34 -3.01 24.27
N SER A 16 20.61 -1.71 24.13
CA SER A 16 20.16 -0.90 22.98
C SER A 16 20.99 -1.13 21.71
N VAL A 17 22.08 -1.87 21.75
CA VAL A 17 22.96 -2.15 20.59
C VAL A 17 22.62 -3.49 19.91
N ILE A 18 21.57 -4.19 20.33
CA ILE A 18 21.08 -5.34 19.58
C ILE A 18 20.36 -4.80 18.34
N SER A 19 21.16 -4.46 17.32
CA SER A 19 20.66 -4.25 15.97
C SER A 19 20.01 -5.56 15.52
N VAL A 20 18.70 -5.60 15.45
CA VAL A 20 18.00 -6.66 14.74
C VAL A 20 18.42 -6.52 13.28
N ASN A 21 19.43 -7.29 12.87
CA ASN A 21 19.67 -7.51 11.47
C ASN A 21 18.45 -8.24 10.92
N ALA A 22 17.51 -7.48 10.36
CA ALA A 22 16.50 -8.05 9.48
C ALA A 22 17.28 -8.62 8.29
N ASN A 23 17.68 -9.89 8.38
CA ASN A 23 18.14 -10.62 7.23
C ASN A 23 17.00 -10.62 6.23
N ALA A 24 17.10 -9.78 5.20
CA ALA A 24 16.27 -9.92 4.02
C ALA A 24 16.56 -11.34 3.51
N LYS A 25 15.59 -12.24 3.72
CA LYS A 25 15.66 -13.61 3.20
C LYS A 25 15.84 -13.49 1.70
N GLU A 26 16.98 -13.95 1.19
CA GLU A 26 17.17 -14.02 -0.26
C GLU A 26 16.03 -14.87 -0.82
N LEU A 27 15.25 -14.25 -1.70
CA LEU A 27 14.14 -14.91 -2.36
C LEU A 27 14.69 -16.06 -3.21
N PRO A 28 14.06 -17.25 -3.20
CA PRO A 28 14.47 -18.33 -4.07
C PRO A 28 14.47 -17.85 -5.52
N ASP A 29 15.54 -18.14 -6.24
CA ASP A 29 15.68 -17.83 -7.67
C ASP A 29 14.66 -18.67 -8.46
N MET A 30 13.41 -18.22 -8.45
CA MET A 30 12.37 -18.82 -9.27
C MET A 30 12.64 -18.42 -10.71
N LYS A 31 13.18 -19.34 -11.51
CA LYS A 31 13.41 -19.19 -12.95
C LYS A 31 12.09 -19.19 -13.73
N VAL A 32 11.22 -18.22 -13.42
CA VAL A 32 10.00 -17.98 -14.19
C VAL A 32 10.30 -16.87 -15.18
N GLU A 33 10.30 -17.18 -16.46
CA GLU A 33 10.37 -16.16 -17.51
C GLU A 33 9.05 -15.39 -17.55
N ILE A 34 9.09 -14.14 -17.16
CA ILE A 34 7.93 -13.24 -17.22
C ILE A 34 8.18 -12.21 -18.32
N ASN A 35 7.32 -12.22 -19.33
CA ASN A 35 7.34 -11.24 -20.41
C ASN A 35 6.65 -9.92 -19.96
N ALA A 36 7.24 -9.25 -18.97
CA ALA A 36 6.82 -7.94 -18.49
C ALA A 36 8.06 -7.10 -18.18
N LYS A 37 7.94 -5.77 -18.25
CA LYS A 37 9.01 -4.85 -17.83
C LYS A 37 9.32 -4.96 -16.35
N SER A 38 8.28 -5.06 -15.53
CA SER A 38 8.34 -5.15 -14.09
C SER A 38 7.30 -6.15 -13.61
N ALA A 39 7.61 -6.91 -12.57
CA ALA A 39 6.68 -7.85 -11.95
C ALA A 39 7.02 -8.04 -10.47
N VAL A 40 5.99 -8.27 -9.66
CA VAL A 40 6.09 -8.67 -8.27
C VAL A 40 5.06 -9.75 -8.01
N LEU A 41 5.48 -10.83 -7.36
CA LEU A 41 4.61 -11.85 -6.81
C LEU A 41 4.72 -11.79 -5.29
N MET A 42 3.60 -11.66 -4.61
CA MET A 42 3.53 -11.53 -3.16
C MET A 42 2.53 -12.53 -2.59
N GLU A 43 2.85 -13.10 -1.45
CA GLU A 43 1.93 -13.92 -0.68
C GLU A 43 0.90 -13.00 0.00
N ALA A 44 -0.39 -13.28 -0.19
CA ALA A 44 -1.47 -12.35 0.16
C ALA A 44 -1.68 -12.20 1.67
N SER A 45 -1.43 -13.25 2.46
CA SER A 45 -1.69 -13.25 3.90
C SER A 45 -0.55 -12.64 4.71
N THR A 46 0.68 -12.76 4.25
CA THR A 46 1.88 -12.32 4.97
C THR A 46 2.51 -11.06 4.39
N GLY A 47 2.23 -10.75 3.12
CA GLY A 47 2.93 -9.70 2.38
C GLY A 47 4.36 -10.08 1.96
N GLU A 48 4.77 -11.35 2.14
CA GLU A 48 6.10 -11.82 1.73
C GLU A 48 6.22 -11.75 0.20
N ILE A 49 7.28 -11.11 -0.30
CA ILE A 49 7.56 -11.06 -1.73
C ILE A 49 8.22 -12.37 -2.14
N LEU A 50 7.53 -13.13 -2.98
CA LEU A 50 7.99 -14.44 -3.47
C LEU A 50 8.85 -14.32 -4.73
N MET A 51 8.62 -13.28 -5.54
CA MET A 51 9.38 -12.99 -6.75
C MET A 51 9.34 -11.50 -7.07
N SER A 52 10.42 -11.01 -7.61
CA SER A 52 10.57 -9.60 -7.97
C SER A 52 11.39 -9.47 -9.25
N LYS A 53 10.88 -8.69 -10.22
CA LYS A 53 11.58 -8.31 -11.44
C LYS A 53 11.42 -6.80 -11.62
N ASN A 54 12.52 -6.05 -11.59
CA ASN A 54 12.53 -4.60 -11.74
C ASN A 54 11.46 -3.88 -10.89
N ALA A 55 11.22 -4.33 -9.65
CA ALA A 55 10.10 -3.88 -8.83
C ALA A 55 10.13 -2.38 -8.48
N HIS A 56 11.31 -1.76 -8.57
CA HIS A 56 11.50 -0.33 -8.29
C HIS A 56 11.59 0.54 -9.55
N GLU A 57 11.43 -0.07 -10.74
CA GLU A 57 11.41 0.68 -11.98
C GLU A 57 10.10 1.47 -12.09
N LYS A 58 10.19 2.74 -12.50
CA LYS A 58 9.01 3.56 -12.78
C LYS A 58 8.38 3.12 -14.08
N VAL A 59 7.18 2.60 -13.99
CA VAL A 59 6.37 2.14 -15.13
C VAL A 59 5.04 2.88 -15.18
N TYR A 60 4.36 2.85 -16.32
CA TYR A 60 3.00 3.36 -16.47
C TYR A 60 2.00 2.23 -16.16
N PRO A 61 1.40 2.20 -14.96
CA PRO A 61 0.57 1.08 -14.53
C PRO A 61 -0.84 1.09 -15.12
N ALA A 62 -1.20 2.15 -15.88
CA ALA A 62 -2.53 2.33 -16.45
C ALA A 62 -3.62 2.15 -15.38
N SER A 63 -4.68 1.36 -15.64
CA SER A 63 -5.78 1.15 -14.70
C SER A 63 -5.40 0.41 -13.40
N VAL A 64 -4.22 -0.18 -13.31
CA VAL A 64 -3.73 -0.77 -12.05
C VAL A 64 -3.61 0.30 -10.95
N THR A 65 -3.43 1.57 -11.31
CA THR A 65 -3.50 2.71 -10.38
C THR A 65 -4.78 2.74 -9.55
N LYS A 66 -5.90 2.21 -10.06
CA LYS A 66 -7.17 2.17 -9.35
C LYS A 66 -7.15 1.30 -8.08
N ILE A 67 -6.24 0.33 -8.00
CA ILE A 67 -6.01 -0.45 -6.77
C ILE A 67 -5.61 0.49 -5.62
N MET A 68 -4.71 1.45 -5.88
CA MET A 68 -4.33 2.44 -4.89
C MET A 68 -5.50 3.37 -4.53
N SER A 69 -6.31 3.78 -5.50
CA SER A 69 -7.49 4.61 -5.24
C SER A 69 -8.50 3.89 -4.34
N LEU A 70 -8.77 2.60 -4.62
CA LEU A 70 -9.65 1.77 -3.78
C LEU A 70 -9.06 1.58 -2.37
N LEU A 71 -7.76 1.37 -2.26
CA LEU A 71 -7.10 1.25 -0.95
C LEU A 71 -7.28 2.53 -0.11
N LEU A 72 -7.12 3.71 -0.71
CA LEU A 72 -7.31 4.98 -0.01
C LEU A 72 -8.77 5.22 0.40
N VAL A 73 -9.73 4.81 -0.43
CA VAL A 73 -11.16 4.89 -0.10
C VAL A 73 -11.50 3.95 1.05
N THR A 74 -11.07 2.69 1.00
CA THR A 74 -11.32 1.73 2.07
C THR A 74 -10.67 2.16 3.38
N GLU A 75 -9.44 2.68 3.34
CA GLU A 75 -8.78 3.24 4.52
C GLU A 75 -9.55 4.43 5.11
N ALA A 76 -10.11 5.30 4.27
CA ALA A 76 -10.93 6.42 4.73
C ALA A 76 -12.24 5.96 5.38
N ILE A 77 -12.85 4.86 4.90
CA ILE A 77 -14.02 4.23 5.50
C ILE A 77 -13.65 3.64 6.86
N ASP A 78 -12.58 2.87 6.95
CA ASP A 78 -12.10 2.26 8.20
C ASP A 78 -11.78 3.30 9.27
N GLN A 79 -11.29 4.47 8.86
CA GLN A 79 -11.00 5.61 9.74
C GLN A 79 -12.26 6.44 10.08
N GLY A 80 -13.43 6.09 9.56
CA GLY A 80 -14.67 6.82 9.78
C GLY A 80 -14.70 8.22 9.16
N LYS A 81 -13.83 8.51 8.18
CA LYS A 81 -13.81 9.79 7.47
C LYS A 81 -14.91 9.91 6.44
N ILE A 82 -15.30 8.79 5.85
CA ILE A 82 -16.43 8.64 4.92
C ILE A 82 -17.18 7.36 5.27
N ALA A 83 -18.45 7.28 4.85
CA ALA A 83 -19.30 6.11 5.00
C ALA A 83 -19.73 5.59 3.62
N LEU A 84 -20.01 4.30 3.50
CA LEU A 84 -20.54 3.69 2.28
C LEU A 84 -21.85 4.36 1.81
N THR A 85 -22.63 4.88 2.76
CA THR A 85 -23.91 5.59 2.49
C THR A 85 -23.74 7.06 2.11
N ASP A 86 -22.52 7.62 2.18
CA ASP A 86 -22.27 9.00 1.79
C ASP A 86 -22.52 9.19 0.31
N THR A 87 -23.12 10.33 -0.04
CA THR A 87 -23.42 10.68 -1.43
C THR A 87 -22.27 11.48 -2.03
N VAL A 88 -21.75 11.00 -3.14
CA VAL A 88 -20.73 11.66 -3.95
C VAL A 88 -21.37 12.27 -5.19
N THR A 89 -21.02 13.51 -5.49
CA THR A 89 -21.49 14.23 -6.67
C THR A 89 -20.39 14.31 -7.72
N ALA A 90 -20.68 13.87 -8.94
CA ALA A 90 -19.72 13.91 -10.05
C ALA A 90 -19.39 15.36 -10.44
N SER A 91 -18.11 15.73 -10.38
CA SER A 91 -17.64 17.05 -10.81
C SER A 91 -17.64 17.18 -12.33
N ALA A 92 -17.55 18.42 -12.82
CA ALA A 92 -17.39 18.70 -14.24
C ALA A 92 -16.11 18.10 -14.84
N GLU A 93 -15.03 18.06 -14.05
CA GLU A 93 -13.78 17.42 -14.44
C GLU A 93 -13.92 15.90 -14.49
N ALA A 94 -14.46 15.28 -13.44
CA ALA A 94 -14.63 13.83 -13.39
C ALA A 94 -15.49 13.31 -14.54
N SER A 95 -16.59 14.00 -14.86
CA SER A 95 -17.49 13.62 -15.96
C SER A 95 -16.90 13.70 -17.37
N LYS A 96 -15.76 14.42 -17.53
CA LYS A 96 -15.04 14.56 -18.81
C LYS A 96 -13.81 13.66 -18.91
N MET A 97 -13.43 12.98 -17.83
CA MET A 97 -12.27 12.10 -17.83
C MET A 97 -12.48 10.95 -18.80
N GLY A 98 -11.45 10.61 -19.57
CA GLY A 98 -11.44 9.44 -20.43
C GLY A 98 -11.04 8.15 -19.73
N GLY A 99 -11.01 7.05 -20.45
CA GLY A 99 -10.62 5.72 -19.95
C GLY A 99 -11.81 4.91 -19.43
N SER A 100 -11.57 3.98 -18.50
CA SER A 100 -12.65 3.19 -17.89
C SER A 100 -13.44 4.05 -16.92
N GLN A 101 -14.74 4.14 -17.10
CA GLN A 101 -15.63 5.01 -16.33
C GLN A 101 -17.05 4.44 -16.28
N ILE A 102 -17.85 4.91 -15.33
CA ILE A 102 -19.27 4.55 -15.14
C ILE A 102 -20.21 5.58 -15.80
N TRP A 103 -19.72 6.50 -16.61
CA TRP A 103 -20.48 7.46 -17.43
C TRP A 103 -21.40 8.41 -16.64
N LEU A 104 -20.94 8.87 -15.46
CA LEU A 104 -21.69 9.86 -14.69
C LEU A 104 -21.66 11.24 -15.39
N LYS A 105 -22.82 11.89 -15.46
CA LYS A 105 -22.94 13.28 -15.89
C LYS A 105 -22.52 14.22 -14.77
N GLN A 106 -22.12 15.43 -15.12
CA GLN A 106 -21.88 16.49 -14.13
C GLN A 106 -23.12 16.69 -13.24
N GLY A 107 -22.92 16.69 -11.93
CA GLY A 107 -23.97 16.84 -10.93
C GLY A 107 -24.74 15.55 -10.61
N GLU A 108 -24.49 14.47 -11.30
CA GLU A 108 -25.06 13.15 -10.99
C GLU A 108 -24.49 12.63 -9.68
N GLN A 109 -25.32 11.94 -8.89
CA GLN A 109 -24.98 11.49 -7.55
C GLN A 109 -25.09 9.98 -7.42
N MET A 110 -24.13 9.40 -6.71
CA MET A 110 -24.11 7.99 -6.30
C MET A 110 -23.63 7.87 -4.87
N THR A 111 -23.94 6.76 -4.21
CA THR A 111 -23.34 6.44 -2.91
C THR A 111 -21.89 6.00 -3.09
N VAL A 112 -21.09 6.06 -2.03
CA VAL A 112 -19.71 5.51 -2.02
C VAL A 112 -19.74 4.03 -2.33
N ASP A 113 -20.76 3.30 -1.88
CA ASP A 113 -20.95 1.86 -2.10
C ASP A 113 -21.19 1.50 -3.58
N ASP A 114 -21.91 2.37 -4.30
CA ASP A 114 -22.26 2.18 -5.72
C ASP A 114 -21.11 2.57 -6.67
N LEU A 115 -20.12 3.37 -6.19
CA LEU A 115 -18.99 3.86 -6.97
C LEU A 115 -17.84 2.86 -7.06
#